data_00ee975f3fcd8aae205a99ce79730c83
#
_entry.id   00ee975f3fcd8aae205a99ce79730c83
#
_cell.length_a   1.000
_cell.length_b   1.000
_cell.length_c   1.000
_cell.angle_alpha   90.00
_cell.angle_beta   90.00
_cell.angle_gamma   90.00
#
_symmetry.space_group_name_H-M   'P 1'
#
loop_
_entity.id
_entity.type
_entity.pdbx_description
1 polymer ?
#
loop_
_entity_poly.entity_id
_entity_poly.type
_entity_poly.pdbx_seq_one_letter_code
_entity_poly.pdbx_strand_id
1 'polypeptide(L)'
;MRKTSLFLLLLFALFSCHKQVSSGGDIPTPSHPTYAIGQFFHNDTLEGVVFFTTSGGAHGLMVSLDETRLQWCIDNYINEETGATNPYEGWNNTNLLMSNYDLRHYPAIAWSYERNTWHHLHYAHYNIRASQWYVPAQRELFYLLKNHEAVSAALEAKGCPTLEDKSYWSSTETGTRGAYYGKATDDGEMYWNEDLKTQEHYVRAVRNF
;
A
#
# COMPACT_ATOMS: atom_id res chain seq x y z
N MET A 1 -101.95 -19.00 13.76
CA MET A 1 -100.80 -18.85 14.62
C MET A 1 -99.62 -19.51 13.93
N ARG A 2 -98.79 -18.69 13.21
CA ARG A 2 -97.61 -19.18 12.55
C ARG A 2 -96.45 -18.25 13.02
N LYS A 3 -95.47 -18.89 13.70
CA LYS A 3 -94.27 -18.21 14.17
C LYS A 3 -93.22 -18.18 13.03
N THR A 4 -92.87 -17.01 12.53
CA THR A 4 -91.80 -16.81 11.57
C THR A 4 -90.50 -16.63 12.33
N SER A 5 -89.57 -17.57 12.16
CA SER A 5 -88.24 -17.52 12.72
C SER A 5 -87.29 -16.72 11.78
N LEU A 6 -86.76 -15.62 12.28
CA LEU A 6 -85.82 -14.77 11.56
C LEU A 6 -84.44 -15.33 11.75
N PHE A 7 -83.79 -15.83 10.69
CA PHE A 7 -82.42 -16.30 10.71
C PHE A 7 -81.50 -15.09 10.43
N LEU A 8 -80.76 -14.71 11.43
CA LEU A 8 -79.73 -13.66 11.35
C LEU A 8 -78.46 -14.31 10.89
N LEU A 9 -78.05 -14.03 9.61
CA LEU A 9 -76.72 -14.45 9.08
C LEU A 9 -75.65 -13.49 9.58
N LEU A 10 -74.79 -13.97 10.50
CA LEU A 10 -73.58 -13.26 10.87
C LEU A 10 -72.49 -13.53 9.83
N LEU A 11 -72.14 -12.53 9.03
CA LEU A 11 -70.93 -12.53 8.20
C LEU A 11 -69.70 -12.27 9.08
N PHE A 12 -68.94 -13.32 9.32
CA PHE A 12 -67.60 -13.15 9.86
C PHE A 12 -66.62 -12.68 8.75
N ALA A 13 -66.29 -11.40 8.71
CA ALA A 13 -65.22 -10.89 7.92
C ALA A 13 -63.90 -11.28 8.59
N LEU A 14 -63.19 -12.26 8.04
CA LEU A 14 -61.83 -12.61 8.43
C LEU A 14 -60.91 -11.54 7.89
N PHE A 15 -60.53 -10.55 8.72
CA PHE A 15 -59.40 -9.70 8.46
C PHE A 15 -58.14 -10.53 8.63
N SER A 16 -57.61 -11.06 7.51
CA SER A 16 -56.25 -11.61 7.47
C SER A 16 -55.25 -10.45 7.55
N CYS A 17 -54.72 -10.22 8.75
CA CYS A 17 -53.64 -9.30 8.96
C CYS A 17 -52.37 -9.94 8.36
N HIS A 18 -52.08 -9.64 7.10
CA HIS A 18 -50.80 -9.99 6.49
C HIS A 18 -49.74 -9.04 7.09
N LYS A 19 -49.03 -9.55 8.08
CA LYS A 19 -47.82 -8.89 8.61
C LYS A 19 -46.77 -8.94 7.48
N GLN A 20 -46.60 -7.87 6.72
CA GLN A 20 -45.47 -7.71 5.86
C GLN A 20 -44.21 -7.74 6.77
N VAL A 21 -43.51 -8.86 6.74
CA VAL A 21 -42.15 -8.93 7.24
C VAL A 21 -41.32 -8.15 6.21
N SER A 22 -40.98 -6.92 6.51
CA SER A 22 -39.91 -6.20 5.82
C SER A 22 -38.61 -6.92 6.12
N SER A 23 -38.29 -7.91 5.28
CA SER A 23 -36.94 -8.50 5.24
C SER A 23 -36.04 -7.49 4.56
N GLY A 24 -35.13 -6.90 5.30
CA GLY A 24 -34.13 -6.01 4.77
C GLY A 24 -33.65 -5.08 5.86
N GLY A 25 -33.26 -5.61 7.00
CA GLY A 25 -32.25 -4.95 7.80
C GLY A 25 -30.96 -5.05 6.99
N ASP A 26 -30.57 -3.96 6.31
CA ASP A 26 -29.21 -3.83 5.82
C ASP A 26 -28.28 -4.07 7.01
N ILE A 27 -27.66 -5.24 7.06
CA ILE A 27 -26.54 -5.47 7.96
C ILE A 27 -25.51 -4.44 7.51
N PRO A 28 -25.14 -3.47 8.34
CA PRO A 28 -24.11 -2.51 7.95
C PRO A 28 -22.88 -3.32 7.59
N THR A 29 -22.50 -3.35 6.33
CA THR A 29 -21.21 -3.89 5.92
C THR A 29 -20.19 -3.10 6.73
N PRO A 30 -19.30 -3.76 7.51
CA PRO A 30 -18.30 -3.02 8.27
C PRO A 30 -17.54 -2.16 7.27
N SER A 31 -17.68 -0.86 7.39
CA SER A 31 -16.96 0.10 6.57
C SER A 31 -15.49 -0.05 6.94
N HIS A 32 -14.68 -0.59 6.02
CA HIS A 32 -13.24 -0.55 6.19
C HIS A 32 -12.82 0.91 6.33
N PRO A 33 -11.88 1.23 7.24
CA PRO A 33 -11.39 2.59 7.34
C PRO A 33 -10.84 3.04 5.98
N THR A 34 -11.13 4.28 5.61
CA THR A 34 -10.62 4.88 4.38
C THR A 34 -9.56 5.91 4.71
N TYR A 35 -8.54 6.02 3.88
CA TYR A 35 -7.40 6.90 4.09
C TYR A 35 -7.24 7.87 2.91
N ALA A 36 -6.75 9.06 3.21
CA ALA A 36 -6.38 10.08 2.23
C ALA A 36 -4.85 10.13 2.05
N ILE A 37 -4.40 10.69 0.91
CA ILE A 37 -2.98 10.96 0.68
C ILE A 37 -2.47 11.97 1.74
N GLY A 38 -1.29 11.73 2.29
CA GLY A 38 -0.71 12.48 3.40
C GLY A 38 -1.25 12.08 4.77
N GLN A 39 -2.19 11.15 4.85
CA GLN A 39 -2.69 10.66 6.13
C GLN A 39 -1.71 9.64 6.74
N PHE A 40 -1.49 9.76 8.05
CA PHE A 40 -0.75 8.77 8.82
C PHE A 40 -1.58 7.50 8.97
N PHE A 41 -1.03 6.38 8.49
CA PHE A 41 -1.58 5.04 8.72
C PHE A 41 -0.97 4.46 9.99
N HIS A 42 -1.79 3.94 10.86
CA HIS A 42 -1.37 3.26 12.08
C HIS A 42 -2.34 2.15 12.43
N ASN A 43 -1.81 0.99 12.75
CA ASN A 43 -2.49 -0.09 13.43
C ASN A 43 -1.51 -0.76 14.40
N ASP A 44 -1.92 -1.85 15.06
CA ASP A 44 -1.12 -2.52 16.11
C ASP A 44 0.27 -2.98 15.64
N THR A 45 0.48 -3.09 14.33
CA THR A 45 1.69 -3.70 13.77
C THR A 45 2.40 -2.83 12.74
N LEU A 46 1.75 -1.78 12.23
CA LEU A 46 2.21 -1.03 11.06
C LEU A 46 2.02 0.45 11.24
N GLU A 47 3.03 1.20 10.75
CA GLU A 47 3.00 2.65 10.66
C GLU A 47 3.56 3.09 9.31
N GLY A 48 2.98 4.16 8.76
CA GLY A 48 3.46 4.78 7.53
C GLY A 48 2.62 5.99 7.13
N VAL A 49 3.00 6.63 6.05
CA VAL A 49 2.24 7.74 5.46
C VAL A 49 1.65 7.29 4.12
N VAL A 50 0.36 7.47 3.96
CA VAL A 50 -0.35 7.12 2.72
C VAL A 50 0.05 8.07 1.60
N PHE A 51 0.49 7.54 0.45
CA PHE A 51 0.85 8.34 -0.71
C PHE A 51 0.06 8.00 -1.98
N PHE A 52 -0.67 6.89 -1.97
CA PHE A 52 -1.53 6.48 -3.09
C PHE A 52 -2.75 5.73 -2.55
N THR A 53 -3.92 5.97 -3.14
CA THR A 53 -5.17 5.31 -2.75
C THR A 53 -5.97 4.82 -3.94
N THR A 54 -6.69 3.71 -3.74
CA THR A 54 -7.70 3.16 -4.65
C THR A 54 -8.99 2.89 -3.89
N SER A 55 -10.05 2.56 -4.61
CA SER A 55 -11.35 2.15 -4.00
C SER A 55 -11.85 3.13 -2.94
N GLY A 56 -11.75 4.43 -3.21
CA GLY A 56 -12.21 5.46 -2.28
C GLY A 56 -11.39 5.55 -0.98
N GLY A 57 -10.14 5.09 -1.00
CA GLY A 57 -9.23 5.13 0.15
C GLY A 57 -9.22 3.87 1.01
N ALA A 58 -9.96 2.83 0.63
CA ALA A 58 -9.98 1.55 1.37
C ALA A 58 -8.70 0.73 1.19
N HIS A 59 -7.98 0.96 0.11
CA HIS A 59 -6.71 0.33 -0.23
C HIS A 59 -5.75 1.35 -0.83
N GLY A 60 -4.46 1.06 -0.76
CA GLY A 60 -3.47 1.94 -1.34
C GLY A 60 -2.05 1.53 -0.99
N LEU A 61 -1.16 2.51 -1.11
CA LEU A 61 0.25 2.38 -0.77
C LEU A 61 0.62 3.39 0.33
N MET A 62 1.40 2.93 1.28
CA MET A 62 2.03 3.77 2.29
C MET A 62 3.55 3.65 2.22
N VAL A 63 4.23 4.71 2.65
CA VAL A 63 5.69 4.80 2.71
C VAL A 63 6.17 4.70 4.16
N SER A 64 7.36 4.12 4.35
CA SER A 64 8.02 4.01 5.66
C SER A 64 8.36 5.38 6.25
N LEU A 65 8.40 5.46 7.59
CA LEU A 65 8.73 6.69 8.31
C LEU A 65 10.22 7.03 8.24
N ASP A 66 11.06 6.03 8.09
CA ASP A 66 12.52 6.13 8.00
C ASP A 66 13.02 5.91 6.58
N GLU A 67 14.24 6.28 6.36
CA GLU A 67 14.97 6.13 5.11
C GLU A 67 16.44 5.85 5.39
N THR A 68 17.14 5.41 4.37
CA THR A 68 18.61 5.27 4.40
C THR A 68 19.18 5.65 3.04
N ARG A 69 20.52 5.77 2.94
CA ARG A 69 21.20 6.01 1.68
C ARG A 69 22.12 4.84 1.37
N LEU A 70 21.88 4.15 0.25
CA LEU A 70 22.54 2.91 -0.12
C LEU A 70 22.75 2.79 -1.63
N GLN A 71 23.68 1.94 -2.01
CA GLN A 71 23.81 1.44 -3.38
C GLN A 71 22.63 0.52 -3.70
N TRP A 72 22.24 0.45 -4.98
CA TRP A 72 21.27 -0.55 -5.45
C TRP A 72 21.89 -1.95 -5.45
N CYS A 73 23.14 -2.08 -5.96
CA CYS A 73 24.01 -3.26 -5.81
C CYS A 73 25.46 -2.86 -5.50
N ILE A 74 26.23 -3.76 -4.92
CA ILE A 74 27.66 -3.56 -4.66
C ILE A 74 28.49 -3.71 -5.94
N ASP A 75 29.71 -3.14 -5.96
CA ASP A 75 30.55 -2.98 -7.15
C ASP A 75 30.80 -4.27 -7.93
N ASN A 76 31.03 -5.39 -7.25
CA ASN A 76 31.33 -6.66 -7.90
C ASN A 76 30.12 -7.25 -8.69
N TYR A 77 28.91 -6.71 -8.46
CA TYR A 77 27.67 -7.20 -9.06
C TYR A 77 27.03 -6.20 -10.03
N ILE A 78 27.70 -5.11 -10.36
CA ILE A 78 27.21 -4.07 -11.27
C ILE A 78 26.89 -4.60 -12.68
N ASN A 79 27.55 -5.63 -13.11
CA ASN A 79 27.37 -6.21 -14.45
C ASN A 79 26.33 -7.35 -14.48
N GLU A 80 25.58 -7.54 -13.40
CA GLU A 80 24.53 -8.55 -13.33
C GLU A 80 23.18 -7.95 -13.69
N GLU A 81 22.55 -8.48 -14.73
CA GLU A 81 21.17 -8.16 -15.09
C GLU A 81 20.24 -9.10 -14.33
N THR A 82 19.51 -8.56 -13.38
CA THR A 82 18.70 -9.38 -12.46
C THR A 82 17.32 -9.72 -13.01
N GLY A 83 16.83 -8.97 -14.00
CA GLY A 83 15.46 -9.07 -14.51
C GLY A 83 14.43 -8.33 -13.66
N ALA A 84 14.84 -7.52 -12.70
CA ALA A 84 13.96 -6.69 -11.88
C ALA A 84 13.44 -5.47 -12.68
N THR A 85 12.74 -5.72 -13.77
CA THR A 85 12.35 -4.70 -14.77
C THR A 85 10.90 -4.27 -14.70
N ASN A 86 10.10 -4.77 -13.73
CA ASN A 86 8.69 -4.39 -13.61
C ASN A 86 8.57 -2.90 -13.19
N PRO A 87 7.98 -2.03 -14.03
CA PRO A 87 7.90 -0.61 -13.71
C PRO A 87 6.70 -0.26 -12.81
N TYR A 88 5.79 -1.19 -12.56
CA TYR A 88 4.50 -0.95 -11.88
C TYR A 88 4.44 -1.54 -10.47
N GLU A 89 5.10 -2.65 -10.22
CA GLU A 89 4.96 -3.44 -9.00
C GLU A 89 6.34 -3.76 -8.40
N GLY A 90 6.79 -2.95 -7.47
CA GLY A 90 8.09 -3.09 -6.80
C GLY A 90 8.20 -4.36 -5.97
N TRP A 91 7.07 -4.87 -5.47
CA TRP A 91 7.05 -6.16 -4.81
C TRP A 91 7.56 -7.28 -5.72
N ASN A 92 7.17 -7.29 -7.00
CA ASN A 92 7.61 -8.31 -7.95
C ASN A 92 9.14 -8.23 -8.18
N ASN A 93 9.69 -7.03 -8.32
CA ASN A 93 11.14 -6.83 -8.44
C ASN A 93 11.87 -7.27 -7.17
N THR A 94 11.40 -6.82 -6.01
CA THR A 94 12.00 -7.18 -4.71
C THR A 94 11.93 -8.69 -4.46
N ASN A 95 10.78 -9.32 -4.72
CA ASN A 95 10.60 -10.76 -4.55
C ASN A 95 11.47 -11.59 -5.52
N LEU A 96 11.67 -11.11 -6.75
CA LEU A 96 12.57 -11.76 -7.72
C LEU A 96 14.00 -11.78 -7.17
N LEU A 97 14.50 -10.65 -6.68
CA LEU A 97 15.84 -10.57 -6.10
C LEU A 97 15.98 -11.44 -4.85
N MET A 98 15.00 -11.42 -3.95
CA MET A 98 14.99 -12.29 -2.76
C MET A 98 15.02 -13.77 -3.08
N SER A 99 14.35 -14.18 -4.15
CA SER A 99 14.19 -15.59 -4.48
C SER A 99 15.38 -16.18 -5.24
N ASN A 100 16.16 -15.34 -5.94
CA ASN A 100 17.15 -15.82 -6.89
C ASN A 100 18.58 -15.33 -6.59
N TYR A 101 18.74 -14.33 -5.72
CA TYR A 101 20.03 -13.67 -5.48
C TYR A 101 20.37 -13.59 -3.99
N ASP A 102 21.65 -13.45 -3.69
CA ASP A 102 22.10 -13.14 -2.34
C ASP A 102 21.91 -11.65 -2.05
N LEU A 103 20.95 -11.33 -1.19
CA LEU A 103 20.58 -9.93 -0.88
C LEU A 103 21.72 -9.10 -0.27
N ARG A 104 22.80 -9.73 0.23
CA ARG A 104 23.99 -9.01 0.67
C ARG A 104 24.65 -8.22 -0.46
N HIS A 105 24.37 -8.57 -1.72
CA HIS A 105 24.88 -7.87 -2.90
C HIS A 105 23.95 -6.73 -3.37
N TYR A 106 22.75 -6.62 -2.81
CA TYR A 106 21.71 -5.65 -3.17
C TYR A 106 21.22 -4.87 -1.95
N PRO A 107 22.06 -3.95 -1.39
CA PRO A 107 21.80 -3.31 -0.10
C PRO A 107 20.46 -2.59 -0.01
N ALA A 108 20.03 -1.88 -1.08
CA ALA A 108 18.74 -1.18 -1.11
C ALA A 108 17.56 -2.14 -0.94
N ILE A 109 17.64 -3.30 -1.60
CA ILE A 109 16.59 -4.33 -1.54
C ILE A 109 16.62 -5.02 -0.17
N ALA A 110 17.81 -5.40 0.30
CA ALA A 110 18.01 -6.02 1.61
C ALA A 110 17.41 -5.18 2.74
N TRP A 111 17.72 -3.89 2.77
CA TRP A 111 17.23 -2.96 3.79
C TRP A 111 15.70 -2.89 3.85
N SER A 112 15.03 -2.86 2.71
CA SER A 112 13.58 -2.86 2.65
C SER A 112 12.98 -4.19 3.11
N TYR A 113 13.62 -5.30 2.75
CA TYR A 113 13.17 -6.64 3.10
C TYR A 113 13.38 -6.99 4.57
N GLU A 114 14.45 -6.54 5.20
CA GLU A 114 14.74 -6.80 6.62
C GLU A 114 13.63 -6.32 7.55
N ARG A 115 12.88 -5.27 7.16
CA ARG A 115 11.67 -4.84 7.87
C ARG A 115 10.62 -5.94 8.00
N ASN A 116 10.50 -6.79 6.98
CA ASN A 116 9.56 -7.90 6.96
C ASN A 116 9.98 -9.01 7.96
N THR A 117 11.28 -9.21 8.12
CA THR A 117 11.81 -10.20 9.04
C THR A 117 11.51 -9.82 10.49
N TRP A 118 11.68 -8.55 10.85
CA TRP A 118 11.33 -8.05 12.17
C TRP A 118 9.85 -8.25 12.49
N HIS A 119 8.96 -7.93 11.56
CA HIS A 119 7.51 -8.16 11.71
C HIS A 119 7.18 -9.64 11.82
N HIS A 120 7.80 -10.48 11.01
CA HIS A 120 7.54 -11.93 11.03
C HIS A 120 7.94 -12.58 12.36
N LEU A 121 9.04 -12.17 12.96
CA LEU A 121 9.49 -12.68 14.25
C LEU A 121 8.57 -12.28 15.42
N HIS A 122 7.96 -11.10 15.36
CA HIS A 122 7.10 -10.58 16.44
C HIS A 122 5.62 -10.91 16.25
N TYR A 123 5.17 -11.14 15.01
CA TYR A 123 3.75 -11.31 14.65
C TYR A 123 3.51 -12.54 13.76
N ALA A 124 4.18 -13.64 14.02
CA ALA A 124 4.13 -14.88 13.22
C ALA A 124 2.72 -15.50 13.02
N HIS A 125 1.71 -15.02 13.72
CA HIS A 125 0.33 -15.52 13.64
C HIS A 125 -0.51 -14.83 12.54
N TYR A 126 -0.01 -13.77 11.92
CA TYR A 126 -0.73 -13.08 10.85
C TYR A 126 -0.23 -13.54 9.48
N ASN A 127 -1.18 -13.86 8.60
CA ASN A 127 -0.89 -14.34 7.24
C ASN A 127 -0.42 -13.15 6.36
N ILE A 128 0.83 -12.70 6.55
CA ILE A 128 1.40 -11.44 6.06
C ILE A 128 1.81 -11.51 4.58
N ARG A 129 1.43 -12.55 3.85
CA ARG A 129 1.83 -12.72 2.43
C ARG A 129 1.34 -11.61 1.49
N ALA A 130 0.36 -10.80 1.91
CA ALA A 130 -0.26 -9.79 1.04
C ALA A 130 0.33 -8.38 1.17
N SER A 131 1.21 -8.10 2.14
CA SER A 131 1.65 -6.73 2.39
C SER A 131 3.03 -6.65 3.04
N GLN A 132 4.07 -6.96 2.27
CA GLN A 132 5.45 -6.82 2.73
C GLN A 132 6.04 -5.47 2.29
N TRP A 133 7.01 -4.96 3.06
CA TRP A 133 7.79 -3.80 2.68
C TRP A 133 8.75 -4.13 1.54
N TYR A 134 8.85 -3.24 0.56
CA TYR A 134 9.69 -3.41 -0.62
C TYR A 134 10.18 -2.07 -1.17
N VAL A 135 11.18 -2.08 -2.03
CA VAL A 135 11.61 -0.88 -2.78
C VAL A 135 10.59 -0.58 -3.87
N PRO A 136 10.02 0.63 -3.93
CA PRO A 136 9.00 0.97 -4.92
C PRO A 136 9.50 0.77 -6.36
N ALA A 137 8.65 0.27 -7.25
CA ALA A 137 8.90 0.32 -8.68
C ALA A 137 8.86 1.77 -9.19
N GLN A 138 9.32 2.00 -10.42
CA GLN A 138 9.36 3.34 -11.02
C GLN A 138 8.01 4.09 -10.90
N ARG A 139 6.88 3.42 -11.18
CA ARG A 139 5.55 4.03 -11.11
C ARG A 139 5.06 4.29 -9.68
N GLU A 140 5.37 3.41 -8.76
CA GLU A 140 5.04 3.61 -7.35
C GLU A 140 5.83 4.77 -6.77
N LEU A 141 7.13 4.85 -7.08
CA LEU A 141 7.99 5.98 -6.72
C LEU A 141 7.49 7.29 -7.36
N PHE A 142 6.98 7.24 -8.60
CA PHE A 142 6.34 8.38 -9.24
C PHE A 142 5.16 8.91 -8.40
N TYR A 143 4.27 8.04 -7.93
CA TYR A 143 3.14 8.48 -7.09
C TYR A 143 3.59 9.04 -5.74
N LEU A 144 4.64 8.46 -5.15
CA LEU A 144 5.22 8.97 -3.90
C LEU A 144 5.76 10.40 -4.10
N LEU A 145 6.58 10.62 -5.13
CA LEU A 145 7.19 11.92 -5.41
C LEU A 145 6.17 12.95 -5.90
N LYS A 146 5.15 12.55 -6.66
CA LYS A 146 4.05 13.43 -7.06
C LYS A 146 3.28 14.00 -5.86
N ASN A 147 3.21 13.26 -4.79
CA ASN A 147 2.50 13.65 -3.57
C ASN A 147 3.49 14.03 -2.44
N HIS A 148 4.74 14.40 -2.80
CA HIS A 148 5.82 14.62 -1.84
C HIS A 148 5.48 15.68 -0.78
N GLU A 149 4.81 16.79 -1.13
CA GLU A 149 4.44 17.85 -0.20
C GLU A 149 3.53 17.32 0.94
N ALA A 150 2.44 16.64 0.57
CA ALA A 150 1.50 16.09 1.56
C ALA A 150 2.15 14.99 2.42
N VAL A 151 3.01 14.17 1.81
CA VAL A 151 3.73 13.10 2.51
C VAL A 151 4.80 13.70 3.43
N SER A 152 5.60 14.67 2.97
CA SER A 152 6.62 15.34 3.77
C SER A 152 6.03 16.07 4.97
N ALA A 153 4.91 16.78 4.79
CA ALA A 153 4.20 17.43 5.91
C ALA A 153 3.77 16.42 6.99
N ALA A 154 3.28 15.26 6.58
CA ALA A 154 2.90 14.21 7.53
C ALA A 154 4.12 13.57 8.22
N LEU A 155 5.22 13.37 7.52
CA LEU A 155 6.48 12.87 8.06
C LEU A 155 7.07 13.86 9.07
N GLU A 156 7.13 15.15 8.71
CA GLU A 156 7.62 16.23 9.57
C GLU A 156 6.82 16.33 10.87
N ALA A 157 5.50 16.23 10.79
CA ALA A 157 4.62 16.22 11.96
C ALA A 157 4.91 15.05 12.94
N LYS A 158 5.60 14.02 12.46
CA LYS A 158 6.08 12.87 13.25
C LYS A 158 7.56 12.97 13.65
N GLY A 159 8.24 14.04 13.26
CA GLY A 159 9.69 14.19 13.47
C GLY A 159 10.52 13.23 12.61
N CYS A 160 9.96 12.77 11.49
CA CYS A 160 10.61 11.86 10.56
C CYS A 160 11.27 12.62 9.39
N PRO A 161 12.29 12.05 8.72
CA PRO A 161 12.90 12.67 7.54
C PRO A 161 11.87 12.92 6.43
N THR A 162 11.90 14.10 5.80
CA THR A 162 11.04 14.47 4.66
C THR A 162 11.59 13.96 3.33
N LEU A 163 10.81 14.08 2.25
CA LEU A 163 11.22 13.65 0.90
C LEU A 163 12.00 14.73 0.12
N GLU A 164 12.09 15.95 0.65
CA GLU A 164 12.62 17.12 -0.03
C GLU A 164 14.10 16.98 -0.34
N ASP A 165 14.52 17.51 -1.50
CA ASP A 165 15.92 17.58 -1.96
C ASP A 165 16.67 16.25 -2.04
N LYS A 166 15.97 15.14 -2.14
CA LYS A 166 16.55 13.80 -2.14
C LYS A 166 16.19 13.02 -3.40
N SER A 167 17.14 12.27 -3.91
CA SER A 167 16.92 11.30 -4.97
C SER A 167 16.74 9.90 -4.37
N TYR A 168 15.74 9.17 -4.86
CA TYR A 168 15.35 7.87 -4.35
C TYR A 168 15.47 6.79 -5.40
N TRP A 169 16.07 5.65 -5.04
CA TRP A 169 16.07 4.47 -5.88
C TRP A 169 14.66 3.92 -6.11
N SER A 170 14.40 3.48 -7.34
CA SER A 170 13.36 2.49 -7.61
C SER A 170 13.95 1.08 -7.65
N SER A 171 13.09 0.07 -7.52
CA SER A 171 13.49 -1.32 -7.71
C SER A 171 13.62 -1.71 -9.19
N THR A 172 13.28 -0.81 -10.12
CA THR A 172 13.26 -1.10 -11.56
C THR A 172 14.63 -0.85 -12.17
N GLU A 173 15.31 -1.91 -12.60
CA GLU A 173 16.56 -1.78 -13.34
C GLU A 173 16.32 -1.37 -14.79
N THR A 174 17.31 -0.69 -15.39
CA THR A 174 17.31 -0.23 -16.79
C THR A 174 18.18 -1.10 -17.69
N GLY A 175 18.74 -2.15 -17.16
CA GLY A 175 19.64 -3.08 -17.82
C GLY A 175 20.75 -3.53 -16.88
N THR A 176 21.83 -4.04 -17.43
CA THR A 176 22.92 -4.67 -16.67
C THR A 176 23.46 -3.76 -15.55
N ARG A 177 23.69 -2.47 -15.83
CA ARG A 177 24.44 -1.58 -14.94
C ARG A 177 23.62 -0.49 -14.27
N GLY A 178 22.42 -0.20 -14.75
CA GLY A 178 21.60 0.93 -14.32
C GLY A 178 20.32 0.53 -13.61
N ALA A 179 19.81 1.43 -12.78
CA ALA A 179 18.46 1.40 -12.23
C ALA A 179 17.85 2.80 -12.25
N TYR A 180 16.53 2.88 -12.29
CA TYR A 180 15.83 4.17 -12.21
C TYR A 180 15.89 4.76 -10.80
N TYR A 181 16.05 6.07 -10.76
CA TYR A 181 15.80 6.87 -9.58
C TYR A 181 14.92 8.08 -9.90
N GLY A 182 14.32 8.66 -8.88
CA GLY A 182 13.54 9.88 -9.01
C GLY A 182 13.80 10.86 -7.88
N LYS A 183 13.58 12.15 -8.15
CA LYS A 183 13.66 13.25 -7.21
C LYS A 183 12.45 14.17 -7.40
N ALA A 184 11.82 14.62 -6.32
CA ALA A 184 10.94 15.79 -6.35
C ALA A 184 11.81 17.05 -6.29
N THR A 185 11.46 18.07 -7.07
CA THR A 185 12.15 19.35 -7.08
C THR A 185 11.28 20.42 -6.41
N ASP A 186 11.89 21.49 -5.93
CA ASP A 186 11.23 22.55 -5.14
C ASP A 186 10.12 23.29 -5.92
N ASP A 187 10.16 23.24 -7.25
CA ASP A 187 9.14 23.81 -8.13
C ASP A 187 7.97 22.84 -8.40
N GLY A 188 7.95 21.70 -7.72
CA GLY A 188 6.91 20.65 -7.86
C GLY A 188 7.09 19.77 -9.11
N GLU A 189 8.15 19.96 -9.87
CA GLU A 189 8.50 19.06 -10.98
C GLU A 189 9.15 17.78 -10.43
N MET A 190 9.15 16.74 -11.25
CA MET A 190 9.78 15.47 -10.93
C MET A 190 10.90 15.18 -11.90
N TYR A 191 12.07 14.96 -11.37
CA TYR A 191 13.22 14.54 -12.15
C TYR A 191 13.34 13.02 -12.13
N TRP A 192 13.48 12.42 -13.31
CA TRP A 192 13.67 10.98 -13.52
C TRP A 192 14.90 10.73 -14.34
N ASN A 193 15.70 9.80 -13.91
CA ASN A 193 16.87 9.35 -14.65
C ASN A 193 17.24 7.93 -14.24
N GLU A 194 18.22 7.38 -14.92
CA GLU A 194 18.94 6.19 -14.51
C GLU A 194 20.32 6.59 -13.96
N ASP A 195 20.83 5.78 -13.05
CA ASP A 195 22.19 5.90 -12.56
C ASP A 195 22.80 4.51 -12.42
N LEU A 196 24.13 4.46 -12.27
CA LEU A 196 24.83 3.21 -12.02
C LEU A 196 24.34 2.62 -10.70
N LYS A 197 24.05 1.35 -10.70
CA LYS A 197 23.58 0.61 -9.50
C LYS A 197 24.51 0.74 -8.30
N THR A 198 25.76 1.10 -8.53
CA THR A 198 26.80 1.33 -7.48
C THR A 198 26.82 2.74 -6.93
N GLN A 199 26.03 3.67 -7.49
CA GLN A 199 25.84 4.97 -6.88
C GLN A 199 24.90 4.87 -5.68
N GLU A 200 24.95 5.88 -4.82
CA GLU A 200 24.10 5.92 -3.63
C GLU A 200 22.96 6.91 -3.82
N HIS A 201 21.75 6.42 -3.68
CA HIS A 201 20.55 7.22 -3.53
C HIS A 201 19.81 6.84 -2.24
N TYR A 202 18.88 7.68 -1.82
CA TYR A 202 18.00 7.32 -0.72
C TYR A 202 17.12 6.13 -1.07
N VAL A 203 16.74 5.38 -0.06
CA VAL A 203 15.82 4.26 -0.14
C VAL A 203 14.72 4.47 0.88
N ARG A 204 13.48 4.42 0.42
CA ARG A 204 12.30 4.33 1.27
C ARG A 204 11.52 3.08 0.90
N ALA A 205 11.15 2.32 1.90
CA ALA A 205 10.30 1.17 1.68
C ALA A 205 8.84 1.60 1.54
N VAL A 206 8.12 0.88 0.68
CA VAL A 206 6.68 1.07 0.50
C VAL A 206 5.95 -0.27 0.71
N ARG A 207 4.65 -0.20 0.96
CA ARG A 207 3.80 -1.38 1.06
C ARG A 207 2.33 -1.06 0.81
N ASN A 208 1.54 -2.10 0.52
CA ASN A 208 0.08 -2.00 0.50
C ASN A 208 -0.50 -1.97 1.93
N PHE A 209 -1.66 -1.35 2.04
CA PHE A 209 -2.51 -1.40 3.25
C PHE A 209 -3.97 -1.71 2.88
#